data_7b7bac44a60e774b8041856568f011b5
#
_entry.id   7b7bac44a60e774b8041856568f011b5
#
_cell.length_a   1.000
_cell.length_b   1.000
_cell.length_c   1.000
_cell.angle_alpha   90.00
_cell.angle_beta   90.00
_cell.angle_gamma   90.00
#
_symmetry.space_group_name_H-M   'P 1'
#
loop_
_entity.id
_entity.type
_entity.pdbx_description
1 polymer ?
#
loop_
_entity_poly.entity_id
_entity_poly.type
_entity_poly.pdbx_seq_one_letter_code
_entity_poly.pdbx_strand_id
1 'polypeptide(L)' 'MDNPLNLIPAIPGEDWQAGKITAVLPRGLYRVRLDDGREVTTHRAGAVRLSHARLAPSTPVWVVLAVNDPARGRIVARRQ' A
#
# COMPACT_ATOMS: atom_id res chain seq x y z
N MET A 1 25.92 1.59 1.38
CA MET A 1 25.88 0.54 2.16
C MET A 1 24.56 0.04 2.50
N ASP A 2 24.36 -1.11 2.28
CA ASP A 2 23.12 -1.62 2.51
C ASP A 2 22.91 -1.95 3.87
N ASN A 3 21.84 -1.57 4.37
CA ASN A 3 21.40 -1.93 5.67
C ASN A 3 20.20 -2.80 5.49
N PRO A 4 20.29 -4.03 5.87
CA PRO A 4 19.15 -4.92 5.70
C PRO A 4 17.90 -4.42 6.39
N LEU A 5 18.07 -3.63 7.42
CA LEU A 5 16.90 -3.06 8.07
C LEU A 5 16.32 -1.91 7.31
N ASN A 6 17.01 -1.43 6.32
CA ASN A 6 16.49 -0.39 5.47
C ASN A 6 15.96 -0.94 4.20
N LEU A 7 15.53 -2.14 4.24
CA LEU A 7 14.87 -2.70 3.13
C LEU A 7 13.58 -2.02 2.83
N ILE A 8 13.08 -1.27 3.77
CA ILE A 8 11.98 -0.41 3.45
C ILE A 8 12.52 0.58 2.49
N PRO A 9 12.09 0.55 1.29
CA PRO A 9 12.74 1.31 0.27
C PRO A 9 12.56 2.77 0.51
N ALA A 10 13.67 3.43 0.55
CA ALA A 10 13.65 4.85 0.41
C ALA A 10 13.20 5.20 -0.99
N ILE A 11 13.39 4.30 -1.94
CA ILE A 11 13.04 4.53 -3.33
C ILE A 11 11.94 3.56 -3.68
N PRO A 12 10.73 4.02 -3.95
CA PRO A 12 9.66 3.12 -4.31
C PRO A 12 9.90 2.50 -5.68
N GLY A 13 9.27 1.38 -5.91
CA GLY A 13 9.30 0.74 -7.20
C GLY A 13 8.62 1.60 -8.25
N GLU A 14 8.93 1.33 -9.51
CA GLU A 14 8.44 2.13 -10.60
C GLU A 14 6.95 2.15 -10.70
N ASP A 15 6.31 1.04 -10.38
CA ASP A 15 4.87 0.91 -10.48
C ASP A 15 4.14 1.17 -9.16
N TRP A 16 4.85 1.68 -8.18
CA TRP A 16 4.23 1.97 -6.89
C TRP A 16 3.50 3.30 -6.95
N GLN A 17 2.26 3.30 -6.48
CA GLN A 17 1.42 4.49 -6.46
C GLN A 17 1.25 4.94 -5.03
N ALA A 18 1.39 6.22 -4.79
CA ALA A 18 1.19 6.78 -3.45
C ALA A 18 -0.28 6.99 -3.17
N GLY A 19 -0.68 6.72 -1.96
CA GLY A 19 -2.06 6.94 -1.55
C GLY A 19 -2.20 6.92 -0.04
N LYS A 20 -3.44 7.05 0.42
CA LYS A 20 -3.78 6.96 1.83
C LYS A 20 -4.97 6.05 2.00
N ILE A 21 -4.95 5.29 3.09
CA ILE A 21 -6.10 4.45 3.43
C ILE A 21 -7.26 5.36 3.83
N THR A 22 -8.41 5.13 3.24
CA THR A 22 -9.61 5.89 3.56
C THR A 22 -10.61 5.06 4.35
N ALA A 23 -10.55 3.74 4.26
CA ALA A 23 -11.45 2.89 5.01
C ALA A 23 -10.85 1.51 5.20
N VAL A 24 -11.16 0.91 6.33
CA VAL A 24 -10.82 -0.48 6.60
C VAL A 24 -12.06 -1.29 6.29
N LEU A 25 -11.93 -2.24 5.40
CA LEU A 25 -13.05 -3.02 4.90
C LEU A 25 -13.02 -4.42 5.48
N PRO A 26 -14.13 -5.15 5.40
CA PRO A 26 -14.12 -6.53 5.87
C PRO A 26 -13.11 -7.40 5.12
N ARG A 27 -12.75 -8.52 5.74
CA ARG A 27 -11.93 -9.56 5.12
C ARG A 27 -10.51 -9.09 4.81
N GLY A 28 -10.00 -8.15 5.58
CA GLY A 28 -8.63 -7.72 5.40
C GLY A 28 -8.39 -6.85 4.18
N LEU A 29 -9.44 -6.20 3.70
CA LEU A 29 -9.32 -5.29 2.59
C LEU A 29 -9.25 -3.85 3.08
N TYR A 30 -8.73 -3.00 2.23
CA TYR A 30 -8.57 -1.58 2.56
C TYR A 30 -8.92 -0.76 1.34
N ARG A 31 -9.69 0.29 1.55
CA ARG A 31 -9.91 1.26 0.49
C ARG A 31 -8.83 2.31 0.57
N VAL A 32 -8.19 2.58 -0.54
CA VAL A 32 -7.10 3.54 -0.61
C VAL A 32 -7.44 4.57 -1.67
N ARG A 33 -7.26 5.84 -1.31
CA ARG A 33 -7.36 6.90 -2.30
C ARG A 33 -5.94 7.24 -2.75
N LEU A 34 -5.69 7.06 -4.02
CA LEU A 34 -4.39 7.40 -4.60
C LEU A 34 -4.25 8.91 -4.69
N ASP A 35 -3.02 9.37 -4.78
CA ASP A 35 -2.75 10.81 -4.85
C ASP A 35 -3.40 11.47 -6.06
N ASP A 36 -3.68 10.71 -7.11
CA ASP A 36 -4.37 11.26 -8.28
C ASP A 36 -5.90 11.27 -8.13
N GLY A 37 -6.41 10.87 -6.99
CA GLY A 37 -7.84 10.92 -6.70
C GLY A 37 -8.59 9.63 -6.92
N ARG A 38 -7.98 8.64 -7.57
CA ARG A 38 -8.66 7.37 -7.79
C ARG A 38 -8.77 6.60 -6.48
N GLU A 39 -9.85 5.84 -6.36
CA GLU A 39 -10.02 4.97 -5.21
C GLU A 39 -9.89 3.52 -5.64
N VAL A 40 -9.15 2.75 -4.88
CA VAL A 40 -8.93 1.35 -5.19
C VAL A 40 -9.15 0.50 -3.94
N THR A 41 -9.53 -0.75 -4.15
CA THR A 41 -9.67 -1.72 -3.07
C THR A 41 -8.39 -2.55 -3.04
N THR A 42 -7.80 -2.67 -1.87
CA THR A 42 -6.48 -3.29 -1.74
C THR A 42 -6.45 -4.34 -0.64
N HIS A 43 -5.43 -5.15 -0.66
CA HIS A 43 -5.11 -6.06 0.43
C HIS A 43 -3.63 -5.89 0.76
N ARG A 44 -3.22 -6.40 1.92
CA ARG A 44 -1.81 -6.36 2.29
C ARG A 44 -1.02 -7.33 1.45
N ALA A 45 0.21 -6.96 1.12
CA ALA A 45 1.08 -7.82 0.34
C ALA A 45 2.52 -7.58 0.75
N GLY A 46 3.39 -8.51 0.37
CA GLY A 46 4.82 -8.37 0.64
C GLY A 46 5.11 -8.26 2.12
N ALA A 47 6.03 -7.40 2.46
CA ALA A 47 6.45 -7.23 3.84
C ALA A 47 5.32 -6.71 4.74
N VAL A 48 4.41 -5.94 4.17
CA VAL A 48 3.28 -5.42 4.94
C VAL A 48 2.37 -6.54 5.39
N ARG A 49 2.25 -7.58 4.59
CA ARG A 49 1.40 -8.71 4.92
C ARG A 49 1.88 -9.42 6.17
N LEU A 50 3.19 -9.47 6.37
CA LEU A 50 3.79 -10.17 7.49
C LEU A 50 4.00 -9.27 8.70
N SER A 51 3.80 -7.98 8.55
CA SER A 51 4.03 -7.06 9.65
C SER A 51 2.80 -6.98 10.54
N HIS A 52 3.02 -6.57 11.78
CA HIS A 52 1.92 -6.30 12.68
C HIS A 52 1.55 -4.82 12.68
N ALA A 53 1.98 -4.09 11.68
CA ALA A 53 1.69 -2.68 11.60
C ALA A 53 0.19 -2.46 11.43
N ARG A 54 -0.33 -1.53 12.19
CA ARG A 54 -1.72 -1.18 12.07
C ARG A 54 -1.91 -0.30 10.84
N LEU A 55 -2.83 -0.68 9.99
CA LEU A 55 -3.19 0.09 8.83
C LEU A 55 -4.57 0.68 9.06
N ALA A 56 -4.61 1.92 9.47
CA ALA A 56 -5.85 2.61 9.81
C ALA A 56 -6.14 3.70 8.79
N PRO A 57 -7.33 4.27 8.79
CA PRO A 57 -7.60 5.42 7.91
C PRO A 57 -6.58 6.51 8.11
N SER A 58 -6.24 7.16 7.04
CA SER A 58 -5.24 8.23 6.94
C SER A 58 -3.80 7.73 6.93
N THR A 59 -3.56 6.44 7.03
CA THR A 59 -2.20 5.91 6.93
C THR A 59 -1.72 6.04 5.48
N PRO A 60 -0.60 6.70 5.25
CA PRO A 60 -0.05 6.77 3.90
C PRO A 60 0.61 5.45 3.52
N VAL A 61 0.38 5.03 2.30
CA VAL A 61 0.84 3.73 1.82
C VAL A 61 1.31 3.81 0.38
N TRP A 62 2.04 2.77 -0.04
CA TRP A 62 2.38 2.54 -1.43
C TRP A 62 1.55 1.37 -1.93
N VAL A 63 0.97 1.51 -3.11
CA VAL A 63 0.08 0.52 -3.68
C VAL A 63 0.58 0.14 -5.08
N VAL A 64 0.49 -1.14 -5.41
CA VAL A 64 0.70 -1.60 -6.77
C VAL A 64 -0.65 -2.03 -7.31
N LEU A 65 -1.05 -1.46 -8.43
CA LEU A 65 -2.34 -1.77 -9.02
C LEU A 65 -2.30 -3.11 -9.72
N ALA A 66 -3.43 -3.79 -9.73
CA ALA A 66 -3.55 -5.05 -10.45
C ALA A 66 -3.50 -4.79 -11.94
N VAL A 67 -2.84 -5.67 -12.67
CA VAL A 67 -2.65 -5.49 -14.09
C VAL A 67 -3.98 -5.53 -14.82
N ASN A 68 -4.87 -6.41 -14.40
CA ASN A 68 -6.12 -6.63 -15.10
C ASN A 68 -7.29 -5.83 -14.56
N ASP A 69 -7.08 -5.15 -13.45
CA ASP A 69 -8.20 -4.44 -12.81
C ASP A 69 -7.65 -3.25 -12.04
N PRO A 70 -7.62 -2.08 -12.65
CA PRO A 70 -7.05 -0.90 -11.98
C PRO A 70 -7.87 -0.41 -10.79
N ALA A 71 -9.05 -0.97 -10.55
CA ALA A 71 -9.80 -0.66 -9.33
C ALA A 71 -9.33 -1.50 -8.15
N ARG A 72 -8.37 -2.40 -8.36
CA ARG A 72 -7.84 -3.25 -7.31
C ARG A 72 -6.33 -3.14 -7.27
N GLY A 73 -5.77 -3.42 -6.10
CA GLY A 73 -4.35 -3.39 -5.94
C GLY A 73 -3.92 -4.04 -4.65
N ARG A 74 -2.65 -3.87 -4.34
CA ARG A 74 -2.10 -4.40 -3.09
C ARG A 74 -1.24 -3.33 -2.44
N ILE A 75 -1.30 -3.29 -1.12
CA ILE A 75 -0.46 -2.39 -0.33
C ILE A 75 0.87 -3.10 -0.13
N VAL A 76 1.92 -2.50 -0.63
CA VAL A 76 3.24 -3.13 -0.59
C VAL A 76 4.14 -2.53 0.48
N ALA A 77 3.84 -1.33 0.95
CA ALA A 77 4.62 -0.70 2.02
C ALA A 77 3.85 0.45 2.62
N ARG A 78 4.20 0.81 3.85
CA ARG A 78 3.75 2.07 4.42
C ARG A 78 4.67 3.16 3.92
N ARG A 79 4.09 4.33 3.71
CA ARG A 79 4.87 5.48 3.29
C ARG A 79 5.25 6.30 4.53
N GLN A 80 6.40 6.86 4.46
CA GLN A 80 6.86 7.69 5.57
C GLN A 80 6.38 9.11 5.43
#